data_26b40b0dc9479de0a75f347c8373dcf5
#
_entry.id   26b40b0dc9479de0a75f347c8373dcf5
#
_cell.length_a   1.000
_cell.length_b   1.000
_cell.length_c   1.000
_cell.angle_alpha   90.00
_cell.angle_beta   90.00
_cell.angle_gamma   90.00
#
_symmetry.space_group_name_H-M   'P 1'
#
loop_
_entity.id
_entity.type
_entity.pdbx_description
1 polymer ?
#
loop_
_entity_poly.entity_id
_entity_poly.type
_entity_poly.pdbx_seq_one_letter_code
_entity_poly.pdbx_strand_id
1 'polypeptide(L)'
;MLSSKNRIKKKKEFDSVFNLGKTVSNKNYILKIKDSNRSFPRFAFVVPSRFEKRATKRNRIKRVFREVVRSLLPFIKGGFDIIFIIKTKEEISFSNLQKELQLLFKKIKII
;
A
#
# COMPACT_ATOMS: atom_id res chain seq x y z
N MET A 1 0.35 -13.61 -2.93
CA MET A 1 -0.76 -12.95 -2.21
C MET A 1 -0.33 -12.62 -0.78
N LEU A 2 -0.68 -11.44 -0.28
CA LEU A 2 -0.36 -11.08 1.10
C LEU A 2 -1.13 -11.96 2.07
N SER A 3 -0.46 -12.41 3.13
CA SER A 3 -1.12 -13.21 4.15
C SER A 3 -2.14 -12.36 4.92
N SER A 4 -3.07 -13.04 5.55
CA SER A 4 -4.16 -12.41 6.29
C SER A 4 -3.67 -11.42 7.35
N LYS A 5 -2.59 -11.76 8.06
CA LYS A 5 -2.04 -10.89 9.12
C LYS A 5 -1.46 -9.58 8.59
N ASN A 6 -1.07 -9.55 7.31
CA ASN A 6 -0.47 -8.36 6.69
C ASN A 6 -1.51 -7.49 5.97
N ARG A 7 -2.80 -7.71 6.22
CA ARG A 7 -3.88 -6.92 5.63
C ARG A 7 -4.67 -6.20 6.72
N ILE A 8 -5.01 -4.94 6.44
CA ILE A 8 -5.93 -4.17 7.29
C ILE A 8 -7.34 -4.58 6.90
N LYS A 9 -8.10 -5.18 7.81
CA LYS A 9 -9.42 -5.77 7.51
C LYS A 9 -10.59 -5.02 8.09
N LYS A 10 -10.45 -4.47 9.29
CA LYS A 10 -11.56 -3.82 9.99
C LYS A 10 -11.70 -2.37 9.54
N LYS A 11 -12.94 -1.94 9.32
CA LYS A 11 -13.22 -0.57 8.91
C LYS A 11 -12.70 0.45 9.92
N LYS A 12 -12.83 0.21 11.20
CA LYS A 12 -12.31 1.08 12.26
C LYS A 12 -10.81 1.29 12.14
N GLU A 13 -10.07 0.22 11.87
CA GLU A 13 -8.63 0.26 11.71
C GLU A 13 -8.23 1.02 10.44
N PHE A 14 -8.95 0.77 9.35
CA PHE A 14 -8.74 1.48 8.10
C PHE A 14 -8.98 2.99 8.30
N ASP A 15 -10.11 3.37 8.89
CA ASP A 15 -10.46 4.77 9.12
C ASP A 15 -9.42 5.47 10.01
N SER A 16 -8.92 4.78 11.02
CA SER A 16 -7.89 5.31 11.91
C SER A 16 -6.60 5.65 11.14
N VAL A 17 -6.14 4.75 10.29
CA VAL A 17 -4.95 4.99 9.47
C VAL A 17 -5.20 6.11 8.47
N PHE A 18 -6.36 6.10 7.83
CA PHE A 18 -6.73 7.09 6.82
C PHE A 18 -6.78 8.50 7.42
N ASN A 19 -7.36 8.64 8.59
CA ASN A 19 -7.59 9.96 9.22
C ASN A 19 -6.39 10.45 10.04
N LEU A 20 -5.67 9.56 10.71
CA LEU A 20 -4.60 9.91 11.64
C LEU A 20 -3.20 9.65 11.13
N GLY A 21 -3.05 8.93 10.03
CA GLY A 21 -1.75 8.59 9.46
C GLY A 21 -1.08 9.77 8.78
N LYS A 22 0.25 9.71 8.73
CA LYS A 22 1.04 10.64 7.93
C LYS A 22 0.80 10.37 6.45
N THR A 23 0.86 11.43 5.65
CA THR A 23 0.63 11.35 4.20
C THR A 23 1.94 11.50 3.45
N VAL A 24 2.22 10.54 2.57
CA VAL A 24 3.31 10.64 1.60
C VAL A 24 2.68 10.43 0.23
N SER A 25 2.93 11.33 -0.72
CA SER A 25 2.30 11.22 -2.03
C SER A 25 3.31 11.32 -3.15
N ASN A 26 2.97 10.66 -4.26
CA ASN A 26 3.61 10.90 -5.54
C ASN A 26 2.53 10.99 -6.62
N LYS A 27 2.91 11.02 -7.90
CA LYS A 27 1.93 11.24 -8.96
C LYS A 27 0.94 10.07 -9.15
N ASN A 28 1.31 8.85 -8.76
CA ASN A 28 0.52 7.66 -9.02
C ASN A 28 -0.24 7.13 -7.81
N TYR A 29 0.19 7.48 -6.60
CA TYR A 29 -0.46 6.98 -5.39
C TYR A 29 -0.18 7.87 -4.18
N ILE A 30 -1.01 7.71 -3.17
CA ILE A 30 -0.88 8.36 -1.87
C ILE A 30 -0.74 7.25 -0.82
N LEU A 31 0.23 7.37 0.08
CA LEU A 31 0.37 6.48 1.22
C LEU A 31 -0.10 7.19 2.48
N LYS A 32 -0.92 6.50 3.26
CA LYS A 32 -1.26 6.89 4.63
C LYS A 32 -0.56 5.91 5.55
N ILE A 33 0.29 6.42 6.45
CA ILE A 33 1.16 5.60 7.30
C ILE A 33 0.90 5.95 8.75
N LYS A 34 0.56 4.95 9.54
CA LYS A 34 0.34 5.11 10.99
C LYS A 34 1.18 4.09 11.74
N ASP A 35 1.82 4.53 12.82
CA ASP A 35 2.55 3.62 13.71
C ASP A 35 1.57 2.67 14.37
N SER A 36 1.99 1.43 14.55
CA SER A 36 1.21 0.41 15.25
C SER A 36 2.09 -0.30 16.28
N ASN A 37 1.44 -1.01 17.23
CA ASN A 37 2.16 -1.79 18.24
C ASN A 37 2.45 -3.22 17.80
N ARG A 38 2.18 -3.54 16.52
CA ARG A 38 2.37 -4.90 16.01
C ARG A 38 3.80 -5.13 15.55
N SER A 39 4.26 -6.36 15.67
CA SER A 39 5.59 -6.76 15.21
C SER A 39 5.67 -6.95 13.70
N PHE A 40 4.55 -6.85 12.99
CA PHE A 40 4.46 -7.03 11.53
C PHE A 40 3.73 -5.85 10.90
N PRO A 41 4.05 -5.50 9.64
CA PRO A 41 3.34 -4.44 8.94
C PRO A 41 2.00 -4.94 8.39
N ARG A 42 1.04 -4.03 8.25
CA ARG A 42 -0.24 -4.32 7.60
C ARG A 42 -0.51 -3.30 6.52
N PHE A 43 -1.21 -3.75 5.47
CA PHE A 43 -1.46 -2.95 4.27
C PHE A 43 -2.91 -3.01 3.85
N ALA A 44 -3.37 -1.94 3.21
CA ALA A 44 -4.62 -1.91 2.46
C ALA A 44 -4.38 -1.21 1.14
N PHE A 45 -5.13 -1.60 0.10
CA PHE A 45 -4.96 -1.08 -1.25
C PHE A 45 -6.33 -0.66 -1.78
N VAL A 46 -6.42 0.60 -2.20
CA VAL A 46 -7.66 1.18 -2.71
C VAL A 46 -7.39 1.81 -4.07
N VAL A 47 -8.21 1.46 -5.05
CA VAL A 47 -8.26 2.18 -6.33
C VAL A 47 -9.65 2.79 -6.41
N PRO A 48 -9.80 4.11 -6.15
CA PRO A 48 -11.11 4.75 -6.20
C PRO A 48 -11.73 4.63 -7.59
N SER A 49 -13.04 4.39 -7.64
CA SER A 49 -13.76 4.22 -8.91
C SER A 49 -13.71 5.45 -9.79
N ARG A 50 -13.51 6.64 -9.21
CA ARG A 50 -13.35 7.87 -9.99
C ARG A 50 -12.09 7.88 -10.86
N PHE A 51 -11.06 7.11 -10.49
CA PHE A 51 -9.84 7.00 -11.28
C PHE A 51 -9.92 5.88 -12.31
N GLU A 52 -10.59 4.78 -11.96
CA GLU A 52 -10.82 3.67 -12.88
C GLU A 52 -12.16 3.03 -12.56
N LYS A 53 -13.11 3.13 -13.49
CA LYS A 53 -14.47 2.63 -13.30
C LYS A 53 -14.60 1.11 -13.45
N ARG A 54 -13.71 0.49 -14.21
CA ARG A 54 -13.78 -0.95 -14.49
C ARG A 54 -13.24 -1.75 -13.30
N ALA A 55 -14.10 -2.55 -12.67
CA ALA A 55 -13.74 -3.35 -11.49
C ALA A 55 -12.60 -4.33 -11.78
N THR A 56 -12.62 -4.96 -12.95
CA THR A 56 -11.57 -5.90 -13.36
C THR A 56 -10.19 -5.22 -13.44
N LYS A 57 -10.17 -3.99 -13.96
CA LYS A 57 -8.92 -3.23 -14.07
C LYS A 57 -8.46 -2.73 -12.71
N ARG A 58 -9.38 -2.27 -11.84
CA ARG A 58 -9.03 -1.92 -10.47
C ARG A 58 -8.39 -3.09 -9.73
N ASN A 59 -8.97 -4.28 -9.86
CA ASN A 59 -8.44 -5.47 -9.21
C ASN A 59 -7.05 -5.85 -9.73
N ARG A 60 -6.82 -5.67 -11.02
CA ARG A 60 -5.51 -5.94 -11.64
C ARG A 60 -4.45 -4.99 -11.10
N ILE A 61 -4.76 -3.71 -10.98
CA ILE A 61 -3.85 -2.70 -10.42
C ILE A 61 -3.52 -3.04 -8.96
N LYS A 62 -4.53 -3.32 -8.15
CA LYS A 62 -4.32 -3.70 -6.74
C LYS A 62 -3.44 -4.94 -6.61
N ARG A 63 -3.63 -5.92 -7.51
CA ARG A 63 -2.85 -7.16 -7.50
C ARG A 63 -1.37 -6.89 -7.70
N VAL A 64 -0.98 -6.04 -8.64
CA VAL A 64 0.42 -5.69 -8.87
C VAL A 64 1.02 -5.07 -7.61
N PHE A 65 0.33 -4.11 -7.00
CA PHE A 65 0.79 -3.48 -5.77
C PHE A 65 0.97 -4.50 -4.64
N ARG A 66 -0.01 -5.41 -4.46
CA ARG A 66 0.07 -6.45 -3.44
C ARG A 66 1.26 -7.38 -3.65
N GLU A 67 1.49 -7.80 -4.89
CA GLU A 67 2.60 -8.70 -5.21
C GLU A 67 3.95 -8.01 -5.00
N VAL A 68 4.08 -6.74 -5.34
CA VAL A 68 5.31 -5.99 -5.09
C VAL A 68 5.56 -5.85 -3.59
N VAL A 69 4.54 -5.45 -2.82
CA VAL A 69 4.66 -5.33 -1.36
C VAL A 69 5.04 -6.67 -0.74
N ARG A 70 4.41 -7.76 -1.20
CA ARG A 70 4.76 -9.09 -0.73
C ARG A 70 6.24 -9.42 -0.95
N SER A 71 6.78 -9.05 -2.10
CA SER A 71 8.20 -9.29 -2.41
C SER A 71 9.14 -8.52 -1.50
N LEU A 72 8.68 -7.38 -0.96
CA LEU A 72 9.48 -6.52 -0.08
C LEU A 72 9.26 -6.82 1.41
N LEU A 73 8.27 -7.65 1.77
CA LEU A 73 7.94 -7.93 3.17
C LEU A 73 9.14 -8.34 4.02
N PRO A 74 10.06 -9.20 3.57
CA PRO A 74 11.20 -9.60 4.41
C PRO A 74 12.09 -8.43 4.83
N PHE A 75 12.01 -7.31 4.13
CA PHE A 75 12.82 -6.13 4.38
C PHE A 75 12.07 -5.02 5.12
N ILE A 76 10.74 -5.14 5.25
CA ILE A 76 9.90 -4.09 5.84
C ILE A 76 9.83 -4.29 7.36
N LYS A 77 10.11 -3.21 8.09
CA LYS A 77 10.02 -3.20 9.54
C LYS A 77 8.57 -3.35 10.00
N GLY A 78 8.34 -4.01 11.13
CA GLY A 78 7.04 -4.03 11.77
C GLY A 78 6.70 -2.70 12.42
N GLY A 79 5.49 -2.59 12.95
CA GLY A 79 5.05 -1.40 13.65
C GLY A 79 4.40 -0.35 12.77
N PHE A 80 3.95 -0.70 11.56
CA PHE A 80 3.31 0.23 10.63
C PHE A 80 2.04 -0.36 10.04
N ASP A 81 1.02 0.49 9.93
CA ASP A 81 -0.18 0.24 9.11
C ASP A 81 -0.15 1.23 7.95
N ILE A 82 -0.25 0.74 6.73
CA ILE A 82 -0.07 1.55 5.53
C ILE A 82 -1.25 1.33 4.57
N ILE A 83 -1.86 2.44 4.13
CA ILE A 83 -2.90 2.41 3.10
C ILE A 83 -2.32 3.01 1.83
N PHE A 84 -2.40 2.26 0.73
CA PHE A 84 -2.12 2.78 -0.61
C PHE A 84 -3.42 3.22 -1.25
N ILE A 85 -3.50 4.50 -1.59
CA ILE A 85 -4.59 5.04 -2.39
C ILE A 85 -4.04 5.24 -3.78
N ILE A 86 -4.40 4.36 -4.70
CA ILE A 86 -3.82 4.28 -6.03
C ILE A 86 -4.65 5.13 -6.98
N LYS A 87 -4.03 6.15 -7.57
CA LYS A 87 -4.72 7.12 -8.42
C LYS A 87 -4.22 7.12 -9.86
N THR A 88 -3.77 5.98 -10.34
CA THR A 88 -3.35 5.83 -11.73
C THR A 88 -4.28 4.90 -12.49
N LYS A 89 -4.47 5.20 -13.77
CA LYS A 89 -5.15 4.32 -14.73
C LYS A 89 -4.16 3.45 -15.50
N GLU A 90 -2.88 3.80 -15.46
CA GLU A 90 -1.85 3.11 -16.21
C GLU A 90 -1.39 1.87 -15.46
N GLU A 91 -1.10 0.83 -16.22
CA GLU A 91 -0.50 -0.36 -15.66
C GLU A 91 0.97 -0.10 -15.41
N ILE A 92 1.40 -0.31 -14.17
CA ILE A 92 2.81 -0.18 -13.79
C ILE A 92 3.38 -1.59 -13.76
N SER A 93 4.54 -1.79 -14.40
CA SER A 93 5.19 -3.10 -14.36
C SER A 93 5.66 -3.43 -12.94
N PHE A 94 5.69 -4.73 -12.63
CA PHE A 94 6.16 -5.21 -11.34
C PHE A 94 7.55 -4.67 -11.00
N SER A 95 8.49 -4.79 -11.94
CA SER A 95 9.88 -4.39 -11.67
C SER A 95 10.03 -2.89 -11.45
N ASN A 96 9.31 -2.06 -12.21
CA ASN A 96 9.35 -0.60 -12.02
C ASN A 96 8.75 -0.20 -10.68
N LEU A 97 7.62 -0.77 -10.33
CA LEU A 97 6.97 -0.49 -9.06
C LEU A 97 7.81 -0.97 -7.88
N GLN A 98 8.45 -2.14 -8.01
CA GLN A 98 9.33 -2.68 -6.98
C GLN A 98 10.49 -1.73 -6.67
N LYS A 99 11.16 -1.22 -7.70
CA LYS A 99 12.25 -0.26 -7.54
C LYS A 99 11.75 1.03 -6.89
N GLU A 100 10.62 1.53 -7.35
CA GLU A 100 10.03 2.76 -6.85
C GLU A 100 9.64 2.65 -5.37
N LEU A 101 8.95 1.57 -4.99
CA LEU A 101 8.56 1.35 -3.60
C LEU A 101 9.76 1.09 -2.70
N GLN A 102 10.76 0.37 -3.19
CA GLN A 102 11.97 0.12 -2.42
C GLN A 102 12.67 1.43 -2.05
N LEU A 103 12.80 2.35 -3.00
CA LEU A 103 13.38 3.67 -2.75
C LEU A 103 12.51 4.49 -1.78
N LEU A 104 11.21 4.47 -1.98
CA LEU A 104 10.28 5.20 -1.11
C LEU A 104 10.32 4.68 0.32
N PHE A 105 10.30 3.37 0.50
CA PHE A 105 10.33 2.76 1.84
C PHE A 105 11.65 3.04 2.56
N LYS A 106 12.76 3.10 1.84
CA LYS A 106 14.04 3.53 2.42
C LYS A 106 13.98 4.98 2.86
N LYS A 107 13.41 5.84 2.04
CA LYS A 107 13.29 7.27 2.32
C LYS A 107 12.45 7.53 3.57
N ILE A 108 11.37 6.78 3.76
CA ILE A 108 10.50 6.93 4.93
C ILE A 108 10.90 6.02 6.08
N LYS A 109 12.00 5.30 5.96
CA LYS A 109 12.67 4.51 7.01
C LYS A 109 11.86 3.33 7.53
N ILE A 110 11.09 2.65 6.67
CA ILE A 110 10.42 1.40 7.02
C ILE A 110 11.14 0.16 6.47
N ILE A 111 12.19 0.39 5.75
CA ILE A 111 13.13 -0.65 5.30
C ILE A 111 14.50 -0.37 5.90
#